data_31adc0c97acb7ccd19f587febd507670
#
_entry.id   31adc0c97acb7ccd19f587febd507670
#
_cell.length_a   1.000
_cell.length_b   1.000
_cell.length_c   1.000
_cell.angle_alpha   90.00
_cell.angle_beta   90.00
_cell.angle_gamma   90.00
#
_symmetry.space_group_name_H-M   'P 1'
#
loop_
_entity.id
_entity.type
_entity.pdbx_description
1 polymer ?
#
loop_
_entity_poly.entity_id
_entity_poly.type
_entity_poly.pdbx_seq_one_letter_code
_entity_poly.pdbx_strand_id
1 'polypeptide(L)'
;MYVSFLLLRRSHALSSLSLPSVINVLHVYHLLYFDLKPDDKFHHFLFIPLIGFPAQYWRWGCHRNFMCFFISGLPGGLDYFNLALVKQGLMSKMRQRKICANLNQWCRGPGILIASFLQFQSFLYGTSSAPSIPLLLTATLATYNALLYLGSSIRSHERALATEKQDDDAQGTKDSNGDSVSDVKSLGGKKADPQERPMSPDVKRADAFPVNH
;
A
#
# COMPACT_ATOMS: atom_id res chain seq x y z
N MET A 1 23.98 15.24 -19.21
CA MET A 1 24.90 14.30 -18.56
C MET A 1 25.78 14.93 -17.48
N TYR A 2 26.40 16.10 -17.68
CA TYR A 2 27.26 16.78 -16.68
C TYR A 2 26.51 17.28 -15.43
N VAL A 3 25.30 17.81 -15.59
CA VAL A 3 24.48 18.33 -14.46
C VAL A 3 24.08 17.21 -13.50
N SER A 4 23.72 16.02 -14.02
CA SER A 4 23.38 14.84 -13.20
C SER A 4 24.59 14.34 -12.41
N PHE A 5 25.80 14.41 -12.98
CA PHE A 5 27.06 14.05 -12.32
C PHE A 5 27.40 15.00 -11.17
N LEU A 6 27.23 16.30 -11.37
CA LEU A 6 27.48 17.33 -10.31
C LEU A 6 26.45 17.22 -9.17
N LEU A 7 25.19 16.96 -9.49
CA LEU A 7 24.14 16.71 -8.50
C LEU A 7 24.43 15.44 -7.67
N LEU A 8 24.86 14.36 -8.31
CA LEU A 8 25.24 13.12 -7.62
C LEU A 8 26.47 13.31 -6.73
N ARG A 9 27.49 14.05 -7.16
CA ARG A 9 28.71 14.29 -6.37
C ARG A 9 28.46 15.18 -5.13
N ARG A 10 27.56 16.15 -5.23
CA ARG A 10 27.17 17.02 -4.09
C ARG A 10 26.24 16.31 -3.11
N SER A 11 25.60 15.22 -3.52
CA SER A 11 24.58 14.51 -2.75
C SER A 11 25.10 13.69 -1.57
N HIS A 12 26.41 13.38 -1.53
CA HIS A 12 27.01 12.63 -0.43
C HIS A 12 26.91 13.35 0.94
N ALA A 13 26.87 14.69 0.94
CA ALA A 13 26.77 15.48 2.17
C ALA A 13 25.37 15.48 2.81
N LEU A 14 24.32 15.10 2.07
CA LEU A 14 22.92 15.22 2.50
C LEU A 14 22.26 13.89 2.89
N SER A 15 23.02 12.79 2.97
CA SER A 15 22.43 11.51 3.39
C SER A 15 22.20 11.49 4.91
N SER A 16 20.95 11.46 5.33
CA SER A 16 20.57 11.27 6.74
C SER A 16 20.52 9.80 7.11
N LEU A 17 21.20 9.38 8.16
CA LEU A 17 21.11 8.02 8.71
C LEU A 17 19.84 7.81 9.56
N SER A 18 19.20 8.88 10.01
CA SER A 18 17.99 8.81 10.84
C SER A 18 16.77 8.27 10.07
N LEU A 19 16.66 8.56 8.77
CA LEU A 19 15.49 8.17 7.98
C LEU A 19 15.37 6.65 7.80
N PRO A 20 16.42 5.89 7.42
CA PRO A 20 16.36 4.43 7.40
C PRO A 20 16.12 3.82 8.78
N SER A 21 16.61 4.44 9.85
CA SER A 21 16.39 3.96 11.22
C SER A 21 14.91 4.02 11.59
N VAL A 22 14.24 5.13 11.29
CA VAL A 22 12.79 5.27 11.52
C VAL A 22 12.01 4.22 10.72
N ILE A 23 12.37 3.99 9.46
CA ILE A 23 11.71 2.98 8.62
C ILE A 23 11.92 1.57 9.18
N ASN A 24 13.14 1.24 9.63
CA ASN A 24 13.41 -0.06 10.24
C ASN A 24 12.63 -0.26 11.54
N VAL A 25 12.54 0.76 12.40
CA VAL A 25 11.73 0.70 13.63
C VAL A 25 10.26 0.46 13.29
N LEU A 26 9.72 1.13 12.27
CA LEU A 26 8.35 0.91 11.82
C LEU A 26 8.13 -0.53 11.32
N HIS A 27 9.06 -1.09 10.55
CA HIS A 27 8.96 -2.48 10.06
C HIS A 27 9.02 -3.49 11.21
N VAL A 28 9.94 -3.30 12.17
CA VAL A 28 10.04 -4.15 13.37
C VAL A 28 8.77 -4.02 14.21
N TYR A 29 8.27 -2.81 14.41
CA TYR A 29 7.01 -2.57 15.11
C TYR A 29 5.84 -3.32 14.48
N HIS A 30 5.71 -3.27 13.12
CA HIS A 30 4.67 -4.03 12.43
C HIS A 30 4.80 -5.54 12.64
N LEU A 31 6.02 -6.05 12.58
CA LEU A 31 6.29 -7.49 12.77
C LEU A 31 5.91 -7.98 14.17
N LEU A 32 6.08 -7.13 15.19
CA LEU A 32 5.85 -7.50 16.60
C LEU A 32 4.41 -7.28 17.06
N TYR A 33 3.72 -6.27 16.53
CA TYR A 33 2.43 -5.82 17.08
C TYR A 33 1.22 -6.09 16.18
N PHE A 34 1.42 -6.54 14.94
CA PHE A 34 0.31 -6.83 14.02
C PHE A 34 0.29 -8.28 13.57
N ASP A 35 -0.92 -8.84 13.45
CA ASP A 35 -1.13 -10.12 12.79
C ASP A 35 -1.02 -9.95 11.28
N LEU A 36 0.21 -10.11 10.79
CA LEU A 36 0.55 -9.95 9.39
C LEU A 36 0.18 -11.21 8.60
N LYS A 37 -0.23 -11.03 7.36
CA LYS A 37 -0.38 -12.11 6.39
C LYS A 37 0.99 -12.75 6.09
N PRO A 38 1.01 -14.01 5.61
CA PRO A 38 2.28 -14.67 5.24
C PRO A 38 3.13 -13.86 4.26
N ASP A 39 2.50 -13.23 3.26
CA ASP A 39 3.18 -12.41 2.26
C ASP A 39 3.83 -11.16 2.88
N ASP A 40 3.14 -10.50 3.83
CA ASP A 40 3.66 -9.34 4.54
C ASP A 40 4.82 -9.75 5.48
N LYS A 41 4.70 -10.89 6.17
CA LYS A 41 5.79 -11.45 6.99
C LYS A 41 7.02 -11.75 6.15
N PHE A 42 6.84 -12.38 5.00
CA PHE A 42 7.92 -12.65 4.06
C PHE A 42 8.57 -11.36 3.55
N HIS A 43 7.74 -10.36 3.20
CA HIS A 43 8.22 -9.04 2.81
C HIS A 43 9.09 -8.41 3.90
N HIS A 44 8.61 -8.33 5.15
CA HIS A 44 9.40 -7.76 6.25
C HIS A 44 10.67 -8.54 6.54
N PHE A 45 10.60 -9.87 6.52
CA PHE A 45 11.76 -10.75 6.69
C PHE A 45 12.83 -10.53 5.61
N LEU A 46 12.42 -10.26 4.38
CA LEU A 46 13.33 -9.98 3.27
C LEU A 46 13.90 -8.55 3.35
N PHE A 47 13.03 -7.55 3.58
CA PHE A 47 13.41 -6.15 3.50
C PHE A 47 14.26 -5.65 4.67
N ILE A 48 13.97 -6.08 5.89
CA ILE A 48 14.73 -5.64 7.07
C ILE A 48 16.21 -5.98 6.92
N PRO A 49 16.63 -7.27 6.71
CA PRO A 49 18.04 -7.63 6.62
C PRO A 49 18.70 -7.19 5.31
N LEU A 50 18.01 -7.21 4.17
CA LEU A 50 18.63 -6.97 2.87
C LEU A 50 18.62 -5.51 2.42
N ILE A 51 17.71 -4.69 2.92
CA ILE A 51 17.60 -3.27 2.59
C ILE A 51 17.82 -2.41 3.83
N GLY A 52 17.08 -2.69 4.88
CA GLY A 52 17.02 -1.87 6.07
C GLY A 52 18.36 -1.78 6.81
N PHE A 53 18.98 -2.90 7.13
CA PHE A 53 20.29 -2.90 7.79
C PHE A 53 21.40 -2.37 6.89
N PRO A 54 21.57 -2.81 5.63
CA PRO A 54 22.57 -2.23 4.76
C PRO A 54 22.41 -0.72 4.57
N ALA A 55 21.18 -0.23 4.51
CA ALA A 55 20.91 1.20 4.39
C ALA A 55 21.46 2.04 5.55
N GLN A 56 21.72 1.47 6.72
CA GLN A 56 22.31 2.17 7.86
C GLN A 56 23.82 2.19 7.86
N TYR A 57 24.45 1.20 7.21
CA TYR A 57 25.89 1.00 7.30
C TYR A 57 26.70 1.96 6.42
N TRP A 58 26.21 2.26 5.21
CA TRP A 58 26.95 3.06 4.24
C TRP A 58 26.26 4.39 3.93
N ARG A 59 27.05 5.34 3.49
CA ARG A 59 26.52 6.60 2.96
C ARG A 59 26.16 6.41 1.49
N TRP A 60 24.86 6.26 1.21
CA TRP A 60 24.35 5.96 -0.12
C TRP A 60 24.12 7.20 -0.99
N GLY A 61 24.15 8.40 -0.41
CA GLY A 61 23.81 9.64 -1.09
C GLY A 61 22.33 10.03 -0.96
N CYS A 62 21.93 11.12 -1.64
CA CYS A 62 20.57 11.67 -1.53
C CYS A 62 19.49 10.75 -2.15
N HIS A 63 19.85 9.92 -3.14
CA HIS A 63 18.92 8.99 -3.77
C HIS A 63 18.31 7.99 -2.78
N ARG A 64 19.02 7.65 -1.70
CA ARG A 64 18.46 6.84 -0.61
C ARG A 64 17.34 7.58 0.13
N ASN A 65 17.54 8.84 0.47
CA ASN A 65 16.51 9.63 1.14
C ASN A 65 15.28 9.77 0.23
N PHE A 66 15.50 9.95 -1.07
CA PHE A 66 14.47 9.97 -2.07
C PHE A 66 13.73 8.62 -2.15
N MET A 67 14.44 7.50 -2.14
CA MET A 67 13.87 6.16 -2.07
C MET A 67 13.01 5.98 -0.80
N CYS A 68 13.53 6.33 0.36
CA CYS A 68 12.82 6.25 1.64
C CYS A 68 11.53 7.09 1.65
N PHE A 69 11.57 8.27 1.03
CA PHE A 69 10.40 9.14 0.91
C PHE A 69 9.26 8.46 0.15
N PHE A 70 9.54 7.79 -0.96
CA PHE A 70 8.52 7.13 -1.76
C PHE A 70 8.12 5.74 -1.24
N ILE A 71 9.02 4.98 -0.61
CA ILE A 71 8.69 3.66 -0.05
C ILE A 71 7.76 3.81 1.15
N SER A 72 8.14 4.63 2.14
CA SER A 72 7.48 4.67 3.45
C SER A 72 7.11 6.08 3.92
N GLY A 73 7.58 7.13 3.24
CA GLY A 73 7.39 8.51 3.65
C GLY A 73 5.98 9.03 3.36
N LEU A 74 5.87 10.09 2.55
CA LEU A 74 4.59 10.74 2.28
C LEU A 74 3.51 9.80 1.73
N PRO A 75 3.77 8.93 0.73
CA PRO A 75 2.74 8.02 0.23
C PRO A 75 2.23 7.05 1.29
N GLY A 76 3.13 6.50 2.12
CA GLY A 76 2.76 5.62 3.23
C GLY A 76 1.95 6.35 4.30
N GLY A 77 2.39 7.55 4.69
CA GLY A 77 1.67 8.38 5.66
C GLY A 77 0.25 8.72 5.21
N LEU A 78 0.06 9.04 3.92
CA LEU A 78 -1.26 9.29 3.35
C LEU A 78 -2.15 8.04 3.35
N ASP A 79 -1.60 6.86 3.06
CA ASP A 79 -2.35 5.60 3.14
C ASP A 79 -2.85 5.34 4.56
N TYR A 80 -2.00 5.48 5.57
CA TYR A 80 -2.41 5.32 6.98
C TYR A 80 -3.42 6.37 7.42
N PHE A 81 -3.26 7.61 7.00
CA PHE A 81 -4.22 8.67 7.28
C PHE A 81 -5.59 8.35 6.70
N ASN A 82 -5.66 7.93 5.43
CA ASN A 82 -6.92 7.52 4.80
C ASN A 82 -7.56 6.31 5.49
N LEU A 83 -6.76 5.34 5.94
CA LEU A 83 -7.27 4.21 6.73
C LEU A 83 -7.83 4.65 8.09
N ALA A 84 -7.21 5.63 8.74
CA ALA A 84 -7.74 6.20 9.98
C ALA A 84 -9.09 6.89 9.74
N LEU A 85 -9.24 7.65 8.64
CA LEU A 85 -10.52 8.26 8.27
C LEU A 85 -11.62 7.21 8.00
N VAL A 86 -11.27 6.09 7.36
CA VAL A 86 -12.23 4.99 7.17
C VAL A 86 -12.64 4.38 8.50
N LYS A 87 -11.70 4.15 9.43
CA LYS A 87 -12.01 3.61 10.77
C LYS A 87 -12.90 4.54 11.59
N GLN A 88 -12.79 5.84 11.40
CA GLN A 88 -13.63 6.85 12.05
C GLN A 88 -14.96 7.09 11.32
N GLY A 89 -15.25 6.39 10.23
CA GLY A 89 -16.47 6.58 9.44
C GLY A 89 -16.50 7.87 8.60
N LEU A 90 -15.39 8.60 8.53
CA LEU A 90 -15.28 9.87 7.78
C LEU A 90 -15.01 9.68 6.29
N MET A 91 -14.66 8.46 5.88
CA MET A 91 -14.36 8.10 4.49
C MET A 91 -14.86 6.69 4.17
N SER A 92 -15.43 6.50 2.97
CA SER A 92 -15.81 5.16 2.51
C SER A 92 -14.58 4.31 2.14
N LYS A 93 -14.67 2.98 2.35
CA LYS A 93 -13.64 2.01 1.95
C LYS A 93 -13.32 2.10 0.46
N MET A 94 -14.32 2.32 -0.40
CA MET A 94 -14.15 2.47 -1.85
C MET A 94 -13.30 3.70 -2.19
N ARG A 95 -13.60 4.84 -1.58
CA ARG A 95 -12.82 6.07 -1.79
C ARG A 95 -11.37 5.90 -1.35
N GLN A 96 -11.14 5.26 -0.21
CA GLN A 96 -9.78 4.96 0.27
C GLN A 96 -9.01 4.09 -0.73
N ARG A 97 -9.61 2.99 -1.23
CA ARG A 97 -8.96 2.11 -2.22
C ARG A 97 -8.63 2.83 -3.52
N LYS A 98 -9.52 3.70 -4.02
CA LYS A 98 -9.27 4.54 -5.19
C LYS A 98 -8.09 5.48 -4.98
N ILE A 99 -8.03 6.16 -3.83
CA ILE A 99 -6.93 7.08 -3.48
C ILE A 99 -5.62 6.28 -3.39
N CYS A 100 -5.63 5.14 -2.71
CA CYS A 100 -4.45 4.26 -2.58
C CYS A 100 -3.95 3.78 -3.95
N ALA A 101 -4.83 3.32 -4.85
CA ALA A 101 -4.45 2.91 -6.20
C ALA A 101 -3.80 4.06 -6.98
N ASN A 102 -4.41 5.26 -6.97
CA ASN A 102 -3.85 6.44 -7.63
C ASN A 102 -2.51 6.86 -7.03
N LEU A 103 -2.38 6.84 -5.70
CA LEU A 103 -1.15 7.20 -5.00
C LEU A 103 0.00 6.24 -5.36
N ASN A 104 -0.28 4.94 -5.45
CA ASN A 104 0.71 3.94 -5.87
C ASN A 104 1.07 4.08 -7.34
N GLN A 105 0.07 4.32 -8.21
CA GLN A 105 0.27 4.42 -9.65
C GLN A 105 1.02 5.68 -10.07
N TRP A 106 0.72 6.85 -9.48
CA TRP A 106 1.21 8.14 -9.95
C TRP A 106 2.27 8.78 -9.07
N CYS A 107 2.46 8.28 -7.86
CA CYS A 107 3.43 8.83 -6.91
C CYS A 107 4.45 7.79 -6.46
N ARG A 108 4.01 6.77 -5.72
CA ARG A 108 4.91 5.78 -5.10
C ARG A 108 5.67 4.97 -6.14
N GLY A 109 4.97 4.36 -7.10
CA GLY A 109 5.59 3.53 -8.14
C GLY A 109 6.64 4.28 -8.96
N PRO A 110 6.27 5.37 -9.65
CA PRO A 110 7.22 6.17 -10.42
C PRO A 110 8.37 6.72 -9.56
N GLY A 111 8.08 7.18 -8.34
CA GLY A 111 9.10 7.69 -7.44
C GLY A 111 10.15 6.66 -7.04
N ILE A 112 9.73 5.42 -6.73
CA ILE A 112 10.66 4.32 -6.42
C ILE A 112 11.46 3.92 -7.67
N LEU A 113 10.83 3.86 -8.84
CA LEU A 113 11.54 3.53 -10.09
C LEU A 113 12.62 4.57 -10.43
N ILE A 114 12.31 5.85 -10.28
CA ILE A 114 13.30 6.93 -10.46
C ILE A 114 14.42 6.81 -9.43
N ALA A 115 14.10 6.56 -8.15
CA ALA A 115 15.08 6.38 -7.10
C ALA A 115 16.00 5.17 -7.36
N SER A 116 15.43 4.05 -7.83
CA SER A 116 16.19 2.84 -8.20
C SER A 116 17.10 3.11 -9.40
N PHE A 117 16.63 3.85 -10.40
CA PHE A 117 17.43 4.27 -11.54
C PHE A 117 18.60 5.16 -11.11
N LEU A 118 18.36 6.17 -10.25
CA LEU A 118 19.42 7.03 -9.73
C LEU A 118 20.45 6.23 -8.90
N GLN A 119 20.00 5.24 -8.16
CA GLN A 119 20.86 4.35 -7.42
C GLN A 119 21.72 3.48 -8.35
N PHE A 120 21.15 2.96 -9.45
CA PHE A 120 21.88 2.26 -10.48
C PHE A 120 22.90 3.16 -11.20
N GLN A 121 22.53 4.40 -11.49
CA GLN A 121 23.47 5.41 -12.02
C GLN A 121 24.63 5.66 -11.04
N SER A 122 24.33 5.75 -9.75
CA SER A 122 25.37 5.89 -8.72
C SER A 122 26.37 4.72 -8.69
N PHE A 123 25.91 3.50 -9.00
CA PHE A 123 26.78 2.34 -9.19
C PHE A 123 27.65 2.49 -10.42
N LEU A 124 27.07 2.82 -11.59
CA LEU A 124 27.81 2.93 -12.85
C LEU A 124 28.90 4.02 -12.80
N TYR A 125 28.64 5.12 -12.10
CA TYR A 125 29.58 6.23 -12.00
C TYR A 125 30.49 6.19 -10.74
N GLY A 126 30.39 5.14 -9.93
CA GLY A 126 31.18 5.00 -8.71
C GLY A 126 31.00 6.15 -7.70
N THR A 127 29.82 6.77 -7.68
CA THR A 127 29.54 7.94 -6.83
C THR A 127 29.00 7.57 -5.43
N SER A 128 28.69 6.31 -5.18
CA SER A 128 28.26 5.80 -3.87
C SER A 128 29.43 5.22 -3.09
N SER A 129 29.44 5.41 -1.78
CA SER A 129 30.38 4.70 -0.87
C SER A 129 29.88 3.29 -0.50
N ALA A 130 28.66 2.91 -0.89
CA ALA A 130 28.14 1.58 -0.65
C ALA A 130 28.78 0.57 -1.61
N PRO A 131 29.04 -0.68 -1.15
CA PRO A 131 29.51 -1.75 -2.02
C PRO A 131 28.51 -2.04 -3.15
N SER A 132 29.02 -2.51 -4.29
CA SER A 132 28.24 -2.74 -5.50
C SER A 132 27.06 -3.72 -5.28
N ILE A 133 27.29 -4.82 -4.56
CA ILE A 133 26.27 -5.86 -4.33
C ILE A 133 25.10 -5.32 -3.53
N PRO A 134 25.24 -4.73 -2.34
CA PRO A 134 24.13 -4.11 -1.61
C PRO A 134 23.42 -3.03 -2.43
N LEU A 135 24.16 -2.23 -3.20
CA LEU A 135 23.61 -1.16 -4.02
C LEU A 135 22.64 -1.71 -5.09
N LEU A 136 23.09 -2.69 -5.87
CA LEU A 136 22.29 -3.32 -6.92
C LEU A 136 21.12 -4.11 -6.33
N LEU A 137 21.36 -4.86 -5.25
CA LEU A 137 20.31 -5.62 -4.56
C LEU A 137 19.18 -4.71 -4.08
N THR A 138 19.53 -3.59 -3.43
CA THR A 138 18.54 -2.62 -2.94
C THR A 138 17.74 -1.98 -4.08
N ALA A 139 18.39 -1.60 -5.19
CA ALA A 139 17.70 -1.04 -6.36
C ALA A 139 16.73 -2.06 -6.97
N THR A 140 17.16 -3.32 -7.12
CA THR A 140 16.33 -4.40 -7.68
C THR A 140 15.14 -4.73 -6.77
N LEU A 141 15.38 -4.90 -5.47
CA LEU A 141 14.31 -5.21 -4.51
C LEU A 141 13.32 -4.06 -4.36
N ALA A 142 13.78 -2.81 -4.36
CA ALA A 142 12.89 -1.64 -4.33
C ALA A 142 12.02 -1.57 -5.58
N THR A 143 12.58 -1.84 -6.76
CA THR A 143 11.82 -1.92 -8.02
C THR A 143 10.78 -3.04 -7.98
N TYR A 144 11.18 -4.24 -7.55
CA TYR A 144 10.26 -5.36 -7.37
C TYR A 144 9.11 -5.02 -6.43
N ASN A 145 9.43 -4.41 -5.29
CA ASN A 145 8.45 -3.97 -4.32
C ASN A 145 7.46 -2.95 -4.91
N ALA A 146 7.96 -1.96 -5.66
CA ALA A 146 7.12 -0.96 -6.30
C ALA A 146 6.10 -1.60 -7.26
N LEU A 147 6.55 -2.54 -8.10
CA LEU A 147 5.69 -3.23 -9.06
C LEU A 147 4.68 -4.16 -8.38
N LEU A 148 5.09 -4.87 -7.33
CA LEU A 148 4.22 -5.76 -6.56
C LEU A 148 3.06 -4.98 -5.92
N TYR A 149 3.36 -3.90 -5.20
CA TYR A 149 2.35 -3.11 -4.52
C TYR A 149 1.49 -2.28 -5.47
N LEU A 150 2.05 -1.79 -6.58
CA LEU A 150 1.28 -1.16 -7.64
C LEU A 150 0.21 -2.12 -8.17
N GLY A 151 0.62 -3.33 -8.58
CA GLY A 151 -0.31 -4.34 -9.07
C GLY A 151 -1.34 -4.77 -8.03
N SER A 152 -0.95 -4.88 -6.75
CA SER A 152 -1.86 -5.23 -5.65
C SER A 152 -2.91 -4.15 -5.39
N SER A 153 -2.52 -2.88 -5.36
CA SER A 153 -3.44 -1.76 -5.10
C SER A 153 -4.46 -1.58 -6.22
N ILE A 154 -4.05 -1.72 -7.48
CA ILE A 154 -4.94 -1.66 -8.64
C ILE A 154 -5.96 -2.81 -8.57
N ARG A 155 -5.50 -4.05 -8.43
CA ARG A 155 -6.39 -5.22 -8.31
C ARG A 155 -7.37 -5.11 -7.14
N SER A 156 -6.93 -4.55 -6.01
CA SER A 156 -7.81 -4.33 -4.85
C SER A 156 -8.93 -3.34 -5.17
N HIS A 157 -8.63 -2.28 -5.90
CA HIS A 157 -9.63 -1.30 -6.33
C HIS A 157 -10.59 -1.88 -7.36
N GLU A 158 -10.08 -2.58 -8.38
CA GLU A 158 -10.91 -3.21 -9.43
C GLU A 158 -11.87 -4.25 -8.86
N ARG A 159 -11.41 -5.10 -7.93
CA ARG A 159 -12.27 -6.06 -7.24
C ARG A 159 -13.38 -5.38 -6.45
N ALA A 160 -13.08 -4.27 -5.80
CA ALA A 160 -14.10 -3.53 -5.06
C ALA A 160 -15.16 -2.91 -5.97
N LEU A 161 -14.75 -2.38 -7.14
CA LEU A 161 -15.68 -1.88 -8.16
C LEU A 161 -16.56 -2.99 -8.72
N ALA A 162 -15.99 -4.16 -8.98
CA ALA A 162 -16.75 -5.31 -9.48
C ALA A 162 -17.80 -5.79 -8.46
N THR A 163 -17.47 -5.80 -7.17
CA THR A 163 -18.40 -6.16 -6.09
C THR A 163 -19.53 -5.15 -5.97
N GLU A 164 -19.23 -3.85 -5.97
CA GLU A 164 -20.22 -2.77 -5.89
C GLU A 164 -21.23 -2.87 -7.05
N LYS A 165 -20.72 -3.06 -8.28
CA LYS A 165 -21.57 -3.24 -9.45
C LYS A 165 -22.49 -4.48 -9.35
N GLN A 166 -21.97 -5.58 -8.82
CA GLN A 166 -22.73 -6.82 -8.65
C GLN A 166 -23.86 -6.67 -7.62
N ASP A 167 -23.62 -5.91 -6.55
CA ASP A 167 -24.62 -5.61 -5.53
C ASP A 167 -25.73 -4.70 -6.09
N ASP A 168 -25.37 -3.68 -6.90
CA ASP A 168 -26.34 -2.80 -7.57
C ASP A 168 -27.22 -3.56 -8.56
N ASP A 169 -26.64 -4.43 -9.39
CA ASP A 169 -27.37 -5.27 -10.34
C ASP A 169 -28.35 -6.23 -9.62
N ALA A 170 -27.94 -6.81 -8.49
CA ALA A 170 -28.77 -7.69 -7.68
C ALA A 170 -29.94 -6.93 -7.01
N GLN A 171 -29.74 -5.69 -6.63
CA GLN A 171 -30.75 -4.82 -6.04
C GLN A 171 -31.78 -4.37 -7.09
N GLY A 172 -31.33 -3.92 -8.26
CA GLY A 172 -32.20 -3.54 -9.37
C GLY A 172 -33.11 -4.68 -9.87
N THR A 173 -32.64 -5.92 -9.81
CA THR A 173 -33.44 -7.10 -10.16
C THR A 173 -34.54 -7.40 -9.14
N LYS A 174 -34.31 -7.10 -7.86
CA LYS A 174 -35.33 -7.27 -6.79
C LYS A 174 -36.45 -6.24 -6.89
N ASP A 175 -36.09 -4.99 -7.21
CA ASP A 175 -37.09 -3.91 -7.34
C ASP A 175 -37.93 -4.08 -8.57
N SER A 176 -37.39 -4.59 -9.69
CA SER A 176 -38.12 -4.91 -10.91
C SER A 176 -39.13 -6.06 -10.77
N ASN A 177 -38.90 -7.02 -9.88
CA ASN A 177 -39.83 -8.13 -9.61
C ASN A 177 -40.85 -7.79 -8.52
N GLY A 178 -40.71 -6.69 -7.79
CA GLY A 178 -41.65 -6.24 -6.75
C GLY A 178 -42.94 -5.61 -7.28
N ASP A 179 -42.89 -5.02 -8.48
CA ASP A 179 -44.02 -4.28 -9.03
C ASP A 179 -45.07 -5.16 -9.78
N SER A 180 -44.83 -6.45 -9.95
CA SER A 180 -45.75 -7.35 -10.66
C SER A 180 -46.67 -8.19 -9.78
N VAL A 181 -46.69 -8.01 -8.44
CA VAL A 181 -47.50 -8.78 -7.48
C VAL A 181 -48.24 -7.90 -6.47
N SER A 182 -48.81 -6.80 -6.88
CA SER A 182 -49.67 -5.97 -5.99
C SER A 182 -51.13 -5.86 -6.47
N ASP A 183 -51.75 -6.98 -6.82
CA ASP A 183 -53.21 -7.03 -6.97
C ASP A 183 -53.78 -8.41 -6.58
N VAL A 184 -53.61 -8.88 -5.35
CA VAL A 184 -54.55 -9.85 -4.74
C VAL A 184 -54.46 -9.78 -3.19
N LYS A 185 -55.53 -9.21 -2.60
CA LYS A 185 -56.08 -9.48 -1.26
C LYS A 185 -55.34 -9.06 0.00
N SER A 186 -55.84 -7.97 0.52
CA SER A 186 -56.09 -7.72 1.94
C SER A 186 -56.61 -8.97 2.66
N LEU A 187 -55.94 -9.35 3.76
CA LEU A 187 -56.52 -9.82 5.04
C LEU A 187 -55.43 -10.22 6.03
N GLY A 188 -55.33 -9.43 7.08
CA GLY A 188 -55.04 -9.86 8.46
C GLY A 188 -53.72 -10.66 8.71
N GLY A 189 -52.66 -10.00 9.27
CA GLY A 189 -51.56 -10.72 9.82
C GLY A 189 -50.54 -9.80 10.48
N LYS A 190 -50.41 -9.91 11.79
CA LYS A 190 -49.52 -9.18 12.69
C LYS A 190 -48.12 -8.92 12.14
N LYS A 191 -47.66 -7.66 12.23
CA LYS A 191 -46.26 -7.28 12.08
C LYS A 191 -45.42 -8.08 13.08
N ALA A 192 -44.56 -8.97 12.57
CA ALA A 192 -43.42 -9.49 13.30
C ALA A 192 -42.25 -8.53 13.11
N ASP A 193 -41.63 -8.18 14.21
CA ASP A 193 -40.42 -7.37 14.31
C ASP A 193 -39.28 -8.01 13.47
N PRO A 194 -38.48 -7.25 12.70
CA PRO A 194 -37.34 -7.79 11.95
C PRO A 194 -36.26 -8.21 12.94
N GLN A 195 -36.25 -9.50 13.25
CA GLN A 195 -35.20 -10.14 14.02
C GLN A 195 -33.89 -10.00 13.24
N GLU A 196 -32.92 -9.29 13.80
CA GLU A 196 -31.55 -9.22 13.33
C GLU A 196 -31.05 -10.63 13.01
N ARG A 197 -30.73 -10.91 11.76
CA ARG A 197 -30.07 -12.14 11.38
C ARG A 197 -28.68 -12.15 12.00
N PRO A 198 -28.29 -13.16 12.79
CA PRO A 198 -26.94 -13.27 13.29
C PRO A 198 -25.97 -13.36 12.11
N MET A 199 -25.03 -12.44 12.04
CA MET A 199 -23.95 -12.42 11.06
C MET A 199 -23.16 -13.71 11.15
N SER A 200 -22.98 -14.43 10.04
CA SER A 200 -22.16 -15.62 9.93
C SER A 200 -20.75 -15.36 10.47
N PRO A 201 -20.17 -16.28 11.27
CA PRO A 201 -18.83 -16.12 11.85
C PRO A 201 -17.72 -15.92 10.79
N ASP A 202 -17.94 -16.35 9.55
CA ASP A 202 -16.97 -16.18 8.45
C ASP A 202 -16.87 -14.74 7.94
N VAL A 203 -17.92 -13.91 8.11
CA VAL A 203 -17.89 -12.50 7.73
C VAL A 203 -17.06 -11.67 8.71
N LYS A 204 -17.05 -12.04 10.01
CA LYS A 204 -16.23 -11.34 11.03
C LYS A 204 -14.73 -11.52 10.84
N ARG A 205 -14.28 -12.56 10.11
CA ARG A 205 -12.87 -12.83 9.85
C ARG A 205 -12.34 -12.10 8.59
N ALA A 206 -13.23 -11.71 7.69
CA ALA A 206 -12.87 -10.96 6.49
C ALA A 206 -12.66 -9.46 6.75
N ASP A 207 -13.20 -8.93 7.86
CA ASP A 207 -13.08 -7.52 8.25
C ASP A 207 -11.84 -7.19 9.11
N ALA A 208 -11.05 -8.18 9.49
CA ALA A 208 -9.70 -7.97 10.01
C ALA A 208 -8.84 -7.48 8.82
N PHE A 209 -8.73 -6.16 8.70
CA PHE A 209 -8.06 -5.42 7.65
C PHE A 209 -6.75 -6.05 7.19
N PRO A 210 -6.63 -6.41 5.90
CA PRO A 210 -5.33 -6.46 5.31
C PRO A 210 -4.80 -5.03 5.27
N VAL A 211 -3.81 -4.74 6.05
CA VAL A 211 -2.94 -3.60 5.78
C VAL A 211 -2.28 -3.93 4.45
N ASN A 212 -2.90 -3.49 3.34
CA ASN A 212 -2.26 -3.53 2.03
C ASN A 212 -1.19 -2.44 2.06
N HIS A 213 0.02 -2.81 2.42
CA HIS A 213 1.23 -2.08 2.09
C HIS A 213 1.74 -2.55 0.75
#